data_2ac86a3a26c64db1af3015b68d516c4c
#
_entry.id   2ac86a3a26c64db1af3015b68d516c4c
#
_cell.length_a   1.000
_cell.length_b   1.000
_cell.length_c   1.000
_cell.angle_alpha   90.00
_cell.angle_beta   90.00
_cell.angle_gamma   90.00
#
_symmetry.space_group_name_H-M   'P 1'
#
loop_
_entity.id
_entity.type
_entity.pdbx_description
1 polymer ?
#
loop_
_entity_poly.entity_id
_entity_poly.type
_entity_poly.pdbx_seq_one_letter_code
_entity_poly.pdbx_strand_id
1 'polypeptide(L)'
;MDDLQVDFERGEVRVRDGATTRTLPIGSPEAFEALSAAWLRSGWDAKYVYSFTWLGRPIIQLPEDLIRLQEVIFTLRPDVIVETGIAHGGGLVFYASLCKALGKGRVIGVDVEIRPHNRDAIEKHFLASYLTLIEGSSVAPAVVAEVARLVSPGDRVLVTLDSAHDKAHVLAELEAYAPLVGVGSYIVVMDGIMGEVVGAPRTSPDWAWNNPRQAALTFVEKNPAFAIVEPPFAFNEGAVRSRVTYWPGAFVTRLR
;
A
#
# COMPACT_ATOMS: atom_id res chain seq x y z
N MET A 1 6.09 19.02 11.54
CA MET A 1 5.17 20.18 11.43
C MET A 1 4.45 20.34 12.76
N ASP A 2 4.58 21.50 13.41
CA ASP A 2 4.07 21.77 14.77
C ASP A 2 2.78 22.58 14.77
N ASP A 3 2.57 23.39 13.74
CA ASP A 3 1.38 24.22 13.61
C ASP A 3 1.06 24.47 12.12
N LEU A 4 -0.22 24.48 11.79
CA LEU A 4 -0.75 24.75 10.47
C LEU A 4 -1.97 25.65 10.57
N GLN A 5 -1.94 26.78 9.89
CA GLN A 5 -3.04 27.74 9.83
C GLN A 5 -3.42 28.02 8.38
N VAL A 6 -4.70 28.05 8.08
CA VAL A 6 -5.24 28.36 6.76
C VAL A 6 -6.02 29.67 6.82
N ASP A 7 -5.64 30.61 5.97
CA ASP A 7 -6.33 31.87 5.79
C ASP A 7 -6.92 31.92 4.37
N PHE A 8 -8.21 31.64 4.25
CA PHE A 8 -8.92 31.65 2.96
C PHE A 8 -9.14 33.08 2.41
N GLU A 9 -9.20 34.10 3.28
CA GLU A 9 -9.38 35.48 2.81
C GLU A 9 -8.11 35.98 2.12
N ARG A 10 -6.94 35.63 2.65
CA ARG A 10 -5.63 35.97 2.08
C ARG A 10 -5.15 34.99 1.06
N GLY A 11 -5.74 33.78 0.99
CA GLY A 11 -5.28 32.69 0.14
C GLY A 11 -3.92 32.14 0.59
N GLU A 12 -3.67 32.04 1.88
CA GLU A 12 -2.39 31.68 2.47
C GLU A 12 -2.49 30.45 3.40
N VAL A 13 -1.42 29.66 3.43
CA VAL A 13 -1.20 28.61 4.42
C VAL A 13 0.09 28.93 5.17
N ARG A 14 -0.01 29.05 6.50
CA ARG A 14 1.15 29.24 7.37
C ARG A 14 1.53 27.92 8.02
N VAL A 15 2.78 27.54 7.87
CA VAL A 15 3.35 26.28 8.39
C VAL A 15 4.48 26.65 9.34
N ARG A 16 4.43 26.14 10.59
CA ARG A 16 5.52 26.24 11.57
C ARG A 16 6.12 24.85 11.82
N ASP A 17 7.45 24.82 11.79
CA ASP A 17 8.23 23.62 12.07
C ASP A 17 9.48 24.04 12.88
N GLY A 18 9.50 23.69 14.17
CA GLY A 18 10.46 24.20 15.11
C GLY A 18 10.42 25.74 15.19
N ALA A 19 11.56 26.37 14.97
CA ALA A 19 11.70 27.83 14.95
C ALA A 19 11.36 28.47 13.59
N THR A 20 11.11 27.66 12.55
CA THR A 20 10.90 28.14 11.18
C THR A 20 9.40 28.29 10.92
N THR A 21 8.99 29.48 10.43
CA THR A 21 7.64 29.71 9.93
C THR A 21 7.70 30.09 8.46
N ARG A 22 6.89 29.42 7.63
CA ARG A 22 6.74 29.70 6.20
C ARG A 22 5.29 30.10 5.93
N THR A 23 5.10 31.08 5.06
CA THR A 23 3.79 31.43 4.50
C THR A 23 3.79 31.03 3.04
N LEU A 24 2.83 30.23 2.64
CA LEU A 24 2.72 29.61 1.31
C LEU A 24 1.42 30.06 0.65
N PRO A 25 1.40 30.39 -0.64
CA PRO A 25 0.13 30.55 -1.36
C PRO A 25 -0.68 29.26 -1.29
N ILE A 26 -1.99 29.34 -1.00
CA ILE A 26 -2.86 28.16 -0.80
C ILE A 26 -2.87 27.22 -2.03
N GLY A 27 -2.73 27.76 -3.24
CA GLY A 27 -2.66 26.98 -4.48
C GLY A 27 -1.26 26.46 -4.83
N SER A 28 -0.25 26.62 -3.97
CA SER A 28 1.09 26.11 -4.23
C SER A 28 1.18 24.60 -3.94
N PRO A 29 2.07 23.86 -4.63
CA PRO A 29 2.35 22.45 -4.33
C PRO A 29 2.77 22.23 -2.88
N GLU A 30 3.56 23.14 -2.32
CA GLU A 30 4.06 23.07 -0.94
C GLU A 30 2.94 23.25 0.09
N ALA A 31 1.94 24.11 -0.20
CA ALA A 31 0.76 24.25 0.62
C ALA A 31 -0.11 22.98 0.55
N PHE A 32 -0.28 22.42 -0.65
CA PHE A 32 -1.01 21.16 -0.82
C PHE A 32 -0.36 20.01 -0.04
N GLU A 33 0.97 19.88 -0.06
CA GLU A 33 1.71 18.87 0.73
C GLU A 33 1.46 19.04 2.24
N ALA A 34 1.55 20.26 2.77
CA ALA A 34 1.34 20.53 4.19
C ALA A 34 -0.11 20.23 4.63
N LEU A 35 -1.08 20.63 3.82
CA LEU A 35 -2.50 20.38 4.07
C LEU A 35 -2.82 18.90 4.00
N SER A 36 -2.27 18.19 3.02
CA SER A 36 -2.43 16.74 2.85
C SER A 36 -1.85 15.97 4.03
N ALA A 37 -0.68 16.35 4.53
CA ALA A 37 -0.08 15.73 5.70
C ALA A 37 -0.95 15.91 6.96
N ALA A 38 -1.51 17.11 7.16
CA ALA A 38 -2.43 17.37 8.25
C ALA A 38 -3.74 16.57 8.11
N TRP A 39 -4.26 16.45 6.89
CA TRP A 39 -5.45 15.66 6.60
C TRP A 39 -5.21 14.16 6.84
N LEU A 40 -4.08 13.59 6.38
CA LEU A 40 -3.70 12.20 6.63
C LEU A 40 -3.59 11.92 8.13
N ARG A 41 -2.97 12.84 8.90
CA ARG A 41 -2.89 12.72 10.35
C ARG A 41 -4.27 12.77 11.00
N SER A 42 -5.13 13.68 10.61
CA SER A 42 -6.53 13.76 11.10
C SER A 42 -7.31 12.50 10.71
N GLY A 43 -7.12 12.00 9.50
CA GLY A 43 -7.70 10.77 9.01
C GLY A 43 -7.25 9.54 9.81
N TRP A 44 -5.98 9.49 10.21
CA TRP A 44 -5.48 8.47 11.13
C TRP A 44 -6.21 8.51 12.47
N ASP A 45 -6.31 9.68 13.08
CA ASP A 45 -6.97 9.86 14.39
C ASP A 45 -8.46 9.46 14.31
N ALA A 46 -9.13 9.79 13.21
CA ALA A 46 -10.55 9.48 12.95
C ALA A 46 -10.79 8.05 12.45
N LYS A 47 -9.77 7.24 12.17
CA LYS A 47 -9.88 5.94 11.49
C LYS A 47 -10.57 6.04 10.12
N TYR A 48 -10.26 7.06 9.35
CA TYR A 48 -10.90 7.34 8.07
C TYR A 48 -10.89 6.15 7.11
N VAL A 49 -9.75 5.45 6.98
CA VAL A 49 -9.60 4.29 6.09
C VAL A 49 -10.46 3.07 6.48
N TYR A 50 -11.02 3.05 7.70
CA TYR A 50 -11.94 2.01 8.17
C TYR A 50 -13.40 2.25 7.78
N SER A 51 -13.68 3.23 6.94
CA SER A 51 -15.05 3.63 6.59
C SER A 51 -15.50 3.21 5.19
N PHE A 52 -14.67 2.42 4.47
CA PHE A 52 -14.92 2.09 3.08
C PHE A 52 -15.28 0.62 2.86
N THR A 53 -15.99 0.38 1.75
CA THR A 53 -16.22 -0.96 1.20
C THR A 53 -15.90 -0.97 -0.28
N TRP A 54 -15.41 -2.10 -0.78
CA TRP A 54 -15.28 -2.33 -2.22
C TRP A 54 -16.19 -3.49 -2.62
N LEU A 55 -17.17 -3.22 -3.47
CA LEU A 55 -18.17 -4.21 -3.95
C LEU A 55 -18.77 -5.06 -2.80
N GLY A 56 -19.09 -4.40 -1.68
CA GLY A 56 -19.73 -5.02 -0.52
C GLY A 56 -18.77 -5.64 0.51
N ARG A 57 -17.44 -5.62 0.30
CA ARG A 57 -16.46 -6.06 1.29
C ARG A 57 -15.76 -4.86 1.94
N PRO A 58 -15.62 -4.83 3.28
CA PRO A 58 -14.83 -3.78 3.94
C PRO A 58 -13.40 -3.79 3.40
N ILE A 59 -12.90 -2.60 3.06
CA ILE A 59 -11.53 -2.37 2.60
C ILE A 59 -10.89 -1.29 3.46
N ILE A 60 -9.73 -1.59 4.06
CA ILE A 60 -9.05 -0.70 5.00
C ILE A 60 -7.90 -0.04 4.24
N GLN A 61 -8.27 0.84 3.30
CA GLN A 61 -7.29 1.50 2.43
C GLN A 61 -7.69 2.95 2.17
N LEU A 62 -6.69 3.80 1.94
CA LEU A 62 -6.92 5.17 1.48
C LEU A 62 -7.42 5.14 0.03
N PRO A 63 -8.54 5.81 -0.32
CA PRO A 63 -9.05 5.82 -1.70
C PRO A 63 -8.03 6.28 -2.74
N GLU A 64 -7.18 7.26 -2.40
CA GLU A 64 -6.10 7.76 -3.26
C GLU A 64 -5.08 6.67 -3.60
N ASP A 65 -4.73 5.83 -2.62
CA ASP A 65 -3.81 4.71 -2.82
C ASP A 65 -4.42 3.64 -3.72
N LEU A 66 -5.71 3.33 -3.56
CA LEU A 66 -6.42 2.40 -4.43
C LEU A 66 -6.45 2.87 -5.89
N ILE A 67 -6.70 4.16 -6.12
CA ILE A 67 -6.67 4.72 -7.48
C ILE A 67 -5.27 4.63 -8.08
N ARG A 68 -4.21 4.93 -7.32
CA ARG A 68 -2.83 4.80 -7.80
C ARG A 68 -2.43 3.36 -8.07
N LEU A 69 -2.84 2.43 -7.20
CA LEU A 69 -2.57 1.02 -7.39
C LEU A 69 -3.30 0.46 -8.62
N GLN A 70 -4.52 0.91 -8.87
CA GLN A 70 -5.27 0.59 -10.10
C GLN A 70 -4.51 1.03 -11.36
N GLU A 71 -3.91 2.24 -11.39
CA GLU A 71 -3.10 2.73 -12.50
C GLU A 71 -1.88 1.83 -12.75
N VAL A 72 -1.22 1.38 -11.66
CA VAL A 72 -0.11 0.43 -11.74
C VAL A 72 -0.57 -0.92 -12.29
N ILE A 73 -1.67 -1.47 -11.78
CA ILE A 73 -2.22 -2.75 -12.24
C ILE A 73 -2.64 -2.66 -13.71
N PHE A 74 -3.27 -1.54 -14.13
CA PHE A 74 -3.65 -1.32 -15.53
C PHE A 74 -2.44 -1.30 -16.46
N THR A 75 -1.36 -0.62 -16.06
CA THR A 75 -0.12 -0.52 -16.85
C THR A 75 0.66 -1.83 -16.85
N LEU A 76 0.78 -2.47 -15.70
CA LEU A 76 1.54 -3.69 -15.51
C LEU A 76 0.85 -4.90 -16.15
N ARG A 77 -0.50 -4.99 -16.09
CA ARG A 77 -1.31 -6.13 -16.53
C ARG A 77 -0.81 -7.45 -15.95
N PRO A 78 -0.79 -7.61 -14.63
CA PRO A 78 -0.24 -8.80 -13.99
C PRO A 78 -1.06 -10.06 -14.32
N ASP A 79 -0.38 -11.22 -14.37
CA ASP A 79 -1.01 -12.54 -14.46
C ASP A 79 -1.43 -13.03 -13.07
N VAL A 80 -0.65 -12.64 -12.06
CA VAL A 80 -0.89 -13.00 -10.66
C VAL A 80 -0.69 -11.77 -9.78
N ILE A 81 -1.64 -11.51 -8.89
CA ILE A 81 -1.49 -10.58 -7.78
C ILE A 81 -1.46 -11.40 -6.50
N VAL A 82 -0.42 -11.25 -5.70
CA VAL A 82 -0.28 -11.88 -4.39
C VAL A 82 -0.48 -10.82 -3.31
N GLU A 83 -1.42 -11.02 -2.39
CA GLU A 83 -1.61 -10.18 -1.22
C GLU A 83 -1.30 -10.95 0.05
N THR A 84 -0.44 -10.41 0.92
CA THR A 84 -0.29 -10.88 2.30
C THR A 84 -1.09 -9.97 3.23
N GLY A 85 -1.93 -10.57 4.10
CA GLY A 85 -2.91 -9.85 4.90
C GLY A 85 -4.26 -9.70 4.17
N ILE A 86 -5.23 -10.55 4.51
CA ILE A 86 -6.57 -10.57 3.86
C ILE A 86 -7.58 -9.72 4.63
N ALA A 87 -7.46 -9.69 5.96
CA ALA A 87 -8.41 -9.02 6.85
C ALA A 87 -9.88 -9.36 6.50
N HIS A 88 -10.62 -8.39 5.96
CA HIS A 88 -12.03 -8.56 5.54
C HIS A 88 -12.20 -8.99 4.08
N GLY A 89 -11.11 -9.08 3.30
CA GLY A 89 -11.10 -9.47 1.90
C GLY A 89 -11.43 -8.36 0.91
N GLY A 90 -11.48 -7.10 1.36
CA GLY A 90 -11.76 -5.95 0.48
C GLY A 90 -10.66 -5.74 -0.56
N GLY A 91 -9.39 -5.88 -0.17
CA GLY A 91 -8.23 -5.82 -1.08
C GLY A 91 -8.31 -6.90 -2.16
N LEU A 92 -8.54 -8.16 -1.77
CA LEU A 92 -8.71 -9.25 -2.73
C LEU A 92 -9.82 -9.00 -3.75
N VAL A 93 -10.97 -8.48 -3.30
CA VAL A 93 -12.11 -8.16 -4.17
C VAL A 93 -11.78 -6.97 -5.09
N PHE A 94 -11.02 -5.98 -4.60
CA PHE A 94 -10.52 -4.89 -5.43
C PHE A 94 -9.65 -5.42 -6.57
N TYR A 95 -8.64 -6.23 -6.29
CA TYR A 95 -7.77 -6.81 -7.32
C TYR A 95 -8.54 -7.72 -8.29
N ALA A 96 -9.41 -8.58 -7.77
CA ALA A 96 -10.24 -9.46 -8.60
C ALA A 96 -11.15 -8.68 -9.55
N SER A 97 -11.68 -7.53 -9.11
CA SER A 97 -12.50 -6.65 -9.97
C SER A 97 -11.69 -6.07 -11.12
N LEU A 98 -10.43 -5.71 -10.87
CA LEU A 98 -9.50 -5.22 -11.90
C LEU A 98 -9.07 -6.35 -12.86
N CYS A 99 -8.77 -7.55 -12.34
CA CYS A 99 -8.50 -8.72 -13.17
C CYS A 99 -9.66 -9.02 -14.11
N LYS A 100 -10.90 -8.97 -13.61
CA LYS A 100 -12.10 -9.16 -14.41
C LYS A 100 -12.24 -8.07 -15.47
N ALA A 101 -12.05 -6.80 -15.12
CA ALA A 101 -12.13 -5.68 -16.06
C ALA A 101 -11.08 -5.73 -17.17
N LEU A 102 -9.86 -6.19 -16.83
CA LEU A 102 -8.75 -6.39 -17.76
C LEU A 102 -8.87 -7.66 -18.62
N GLY A 103 -9.80 -8.56 -18.27
CA GLY A 103 -9.93 -9.89 -18.90
C GLY A 103 -8.71 -10.79 -18.64
N LYS A 104 -7.92 -10.51 -17.61
CA LYS A 104 -6.64 -11.18 -17.32
C LYS A 104 -6.32 -11.09 -15.83
N GLY A 105 -5.65 -12.12 -15.33
CA GLY A 105 -5.10 -12.17 -14.00
C GLY A 105 -5.94 -12.95 -12.99
N ARG A 106 -5.32 -13.31 -11.88
CA ARG A 106 -5.90 -13.95 -10.70
C ARG A 106 -5.24 -13.43 -9.44
N VAL A 107 -5.85 -13.66 -8.29
CA VAL A 107 -5.39 -13.14 -7.01
C VAL A 107 -5.15 -14.30 -6.04
N ILE A 108 -4.04 -14.27 -5.33
CA ILE A 108 -3.69 -15.19 -4.26
C ILE A 108 -3.63 -14.36 -2.98
N GLY A 109 -4.50 -14.65 -2.02
CA GLY A 109 -4.49 -14.01 -0.71
C GLY A 109 -3.90 -14.95 0.33
N VAL A 110 -2.98 -14.45 1.14
CA VAL A 110 -2.34 -15.19 2.25
C VAL A 110 -2.63 -14.47 3.56
N ASP A 111 -3.14 -15.19 4.55
CA ASP A 111 -3.33 -14.65 5.90
C ASP A 111 -3.02 -15.73 6.94
N VAL A 112 -2.47 -15.31 8.08
CA VAL A 112 -2.18 -16.23 9.18
C VAL A 112 -3.45 -16.89 9.73
N GLU A 113 -4.57 -16.16 9.67
CA GLU A 113 -5.90 -16.62 10.11
C GLU A 113 -6.99 -15.98 9.23
N ILE A 114 -7.66 -16.76 8.42
CA ILE A 114 -8.82 -16.31 7.65
C ILE A 114 -10.07 -16.61 8.47
N ARG A 115 -10.57 -15.62 9.19
CA ARG A 115 -11.74 -15.76 10.05
C ARG A 115 -12.92 -16.40 9.30
N PRO A 116 -13.63 -17.41 9.86
CA PRO A 116 -14.63 -18.19 9.14
C PRO A 116 -15.70 -17.36 8.42
N HIS A 117 -16.19 -16.28 9.06
CA HIS A 117 -17.21 -15.40 8.46
C HIS A 117 -16.65 -14.57 7.28
N ASN A 118 -15.36 -14.22 7.28
CA ASN A 118 -14.72 -13.55 6.17
C ASN A 118 -14.45 -14.52 5.02
N ARG A 119 -13.95 -15.72 5.32
CA ARG A 119 -13.77 -16.79 4.34
C ARG A 119 -15.08 -17.09 3.61
N ASP A 120 -16.16 -17.35 4.35
CA ASP A 120 -17.48 -17.62 3.78
C ASP A 120 -17.98 -16.49 2.87
N ALA A 121 -17.80 -15.24 3.29
CA ALA A 121 -18.22 -14.08 2.50
C ALA A 121 -17.35 -13.86 1.24
N ILE A 122 -16.06 -14.19 1.29
CA ILE A 122 -15.14 -14.09 0.12
C ILE A 122 -15.46 -15.23 -0.86
N GLU A 123 -15.63 -16.46 -0.38
CA GLU A 123 -15.90 -17.64 -1.22
C GLU A 123 -17.28 -17.57 -1.90
N LYS A 124 -18.26 -16.90 -1.28
CA LYS A 124 -19.59 -16.65 -1.88
C LYS A 124 -19.64 -15.39 -2.76
N HIS A 125 -18.56 -14.60 -2.80
CA HIS A 125 -18.55 -13.39 -3.60
C HIS A 125 -18.56 -13.70 -5.11
N PHE A 126 -19.24 -12.89 -5.92
CA PHE A 126 -19.37 -13.13 -7.38
C PHE A 126 -18.02 -13.05 -8.14
N LEU A 127 -16.94 -12.60 -7.49
CA LEU A 127 -15.57 -12.60 -7.99
C LEU A 127 -14.72 -13.76 -7.42
N ALA A 128 -15.30 -14.67 -6.64
CA ALA A 128 -14.56 -15.74 -5.97
C ALA A 128 -13.74 -16.62 -6.95
N SER A 129 -14.19 -16.77 -8.19
CA SER A 129 -13.46 -17.53 -9.23
C SER A 129 -12.09 -16.94 -9.60
N TYR A 130 -11.82 -15.69 -9.23
CA TYR A 130 -10.51 -15.04 -9.39
C TYR A 130 -9.59 -15.22 -8.19
N LEU A 131 -10.09 -15.76 -7.07
CA LEU A 131 -9.43 -15.76 -5.78
C LEU A 131 -8.94 -17.15 -5.39
N THR A 132 -7.75 -17.22 -4.82
CA THR A 132 -7.22 -18.38 -4.11
C THR A 132 -6.83 -17.93 -2.71
N LEU A 133 -7.32 -18.61 -1.68
CA LEU A 133 -7.06 -18.28 -0.27
C LEU A 133 -6.11 -19.31 0.32
N ILE A 134 -5.01 -18.85 0.92
CA ILE A 134 -4.03 -19.67 1.63
C ILE A 134 -4.00 -19.19 3.08
N GLU A 135 -4.21 -20.12 4.02
CA GLU A 135 -4.13 -19.82 5.45
C GLU A 135 -2.81 -20.32 6.02
N GLY A 136 -2.08 -19.39 6.64
CA GLY A 136 -0.78 -19.64 7.26
C GLY A 136 0.08 -18.38 7.26
N SER A 137 1.19 -18.44 7.99
CA SER A 137 2.13 -17.31 8.03
C SER A 137 2.74 -17.06 6.66
N SER A 138 2.66 -15.81 6.19
CA SER A 138 3.18 -15.37 4.88
C SER A 138 4.67 -15.64 4.69
N VAL A 139 5.43 -15.73 5.79
CA VAL A 139 6.88 -16.02 5.78
C VAL A 139 7.21 -17.49 6.05
N ALA A 140 6.20 -18.34 6.28
CA ALA A 140 6.44 -19.78 6.48
C ALA A 140 6.88 -20.43 5.16
N PRO A 141 8.00 -21.21 5.14
CA PRO A 141 8.52 -21.81 3.90
C PRO A 141 7.48 -22.65 3.13
N ALA A 142 6.60 -23.34 3.84
CA ALA A 142 5.54 -24.15 3.22
C ALA A 142 4.50 -23.27 2.48
N VAL A 143 4.11 -22.15 3.06
CA VAL A 143 3.16 -21.17 2.48
C VAL A 143 3.79 -20.48 1.28
N VAL A 144 5.02 -20.00 1.41
CA VAL A 144 5.77 -19.40 0.30
C VAL A 144 5.92 -20.38 -0.87
N ALA A 145 6.24 -21.65 -0.59
CA ALA A 145 6.33 -22.69 -1.61
C ALA A 145 4.97 -23.00 -2.26
N GLU A 146 3.87 -22.90 -1.50
CA GLU A 146 2.51 -23.05 -2.03
C GLU A 146 2.16 -21.91 -2.98
N VAL A 147 2.41 -20.66 -2.60
CA VAL A 147 2.23 -19.49 -3.48
C VAL A 147 3.08 -19.66 -4.76
N ALA A 148 4.36 -20.04 -4.60
CA ALA A 148 5.26 -20.22 -5.75
C ALA A 148 4.76 -21.28 -6.73
N ARG A 149 4.16 -22.38 -6.26
CA ARG A 149 3.56 -23.42 -7.14
C ARG A 149 2.35 -22.92 -7.93
N LEU A 150 1.67 -21.89 -7.44
CA LEU A 150 0.55 -21.26 -8.14
C LEU A 150 1.00 -20.23 -9.18
N VAL A 151 2.27 -19.86 -9.21
CA VAL A 151 2.86 -18.95 -10.20
C VAL A 151 3.52 -19.77 -11.31
N SER A 152 3.10 -19.54 -12.55
CA SER A 152 3.67 -20.22 -13.71
C SER A 152 4.93 -19.50 -14.21
N PRO A 153 5.88 -20.22 -14.81
CA PRO A 153 7.02 -19.58 -15.49
C PRO A 153 6.55 -18.57 -16.53
N GLY A 154 7.02 -17.33 -16.43
CA GLY A 154 6.65 -16.23 -17.32
C GLY A 154 5.44 -15.42 -16.86
N ASP A 155 4.73 -15.80 -15.80
CA ASP A 155 3.70 -14.95 -15.19
C ASP A 155 4.31 -13.63 -14.72
N ARG A 156 3.64 -12.55 -15.03
CA ARG A 156 3.94 -11.23 -14.45
C ARG A 156 3.26 -11.13 -13.09
N VAL A 157 4.06 -11.10 -12.04
CA VAL A 157 3.59 -11.09 -10.64
C VAL A 157 3.67 -9.70 -10.06
N LEU A 158 2.58 -9.24 -9.44
CA LEU A 158 2.54 -8.09 -8.53
C LEU A 158 2.36 -8.63 -7.11
N VAL A 159 3.14 -8.16 -6.16
CA VAL A 159 3.00 -8.52 -4.74
C VAL A 159 2.58 -7.29 -3.95
N THR A 160 1.64 -7.44 -3.02
CA THR A 160 1.22 -6.41 -2.06
C THR A 160 1.38 -6.95 -0.65
N LEU A 161 2.14 -6.24 0.19
CA LEU A 161 2.44 -6.62 1.57
C LEU A 161 1.62 -5.75 2.52
N ASP A 162 0.58 -6.33 3.12
CA ASP A 162 -0.39 -5.68 4.00
C ASP A 162 -0.72 -6.55 5.23
N SER A 163 0.25 -7.33 5.73
CA SER A 163 0.06 -8.29 6.82
C SER A 163 0.42 -7.71 8.19
N ALA A 164 1.58 -8.03 8.70
CA ALA A 164 2.14 -7.43 9.90
C ALA A 164 3.04 -6.26 9.50
N HIS A 165 2.99 -5.17 10.27
CA HIS A 165 3.63 -3.92 9.87
C HIS A 165 4.94 -3.65 10.63
N ASP A 166 5.49 -4.64 11.32
CA ASP A 166 6.82 -4.53 11.91
C ASP A 166 7.91 -4.76 10.84
N LYS A 167 9.02 -4.04 11.01
CA LYS A 167 10.14 -4.05 10.06
C LYS A 167 10.69 -5.45 9.80
N ALA A 168 10.79 -6.28 10.81
CA ALA A 168 11.42 -7.60 10.68
C ALA A 168 10.54 -8.54 9.85
N HIS A 169 9.23 -8.54 10.08
CA HIS A 169 8.28 -9.36 9.33
C HIS A 169 8.20 -8.92 7.87
N VAL A 170 8.03 -7.62 7.62
CA VAL A 170 7.94 -7.08 6.25
C VAL A 170 9.24 -7.32 5.47
N LEU A 171 10.41 -7.23 6.14
CA LEU A 171 11.68 -7.59 5.50
C LEU A 171 11.74 -9.06 5.11
N ALA A 172 11.27 -9.96 5.98
CA ALA A 172 11.18 -11.39 5.67
C ALA A 172 10.21 -11.68 4.52
N GLU A 173 9.07 -10.98 4.43
CA GLU A 173 8.16 -11.08 3.28
C GLU A 173 8.83 -10.58 2.00
N LEU A 174 9.51 -9.43 2.02
CA LEU A 174 10.25 -8.91 0.88
C LEU A 174 11.26 -9.95 0.36
N GLU A 175 12.03 -10.58 1.25
CA GLU A 175 13.00 -11.62 0.90
C GLU A 175 12.32 -12.87 0.33
N ALA A 176 11.20 -13.29 0.91
CA ALA A 176 10.47 -14.49 0.50
C ALA A 176 9.79 -14.35 -0.87
N TYR A 177 9.20 -13.19 -1.15
CA TYR A 177 8.40 -12.98 -2.36
C TYR A 177 9.18 -12.31 -3.51
N ALA A 178 10.34 -11.69 -3.25
CA ALA A 178 11.18 -11.08 -4.30
C ALA A 178 11.53 -12.04 -5.47
N PRO A 179 11.78 -13.34 -5.26
CA PRO A 179 12.04 -14.27 -6.36
C PRO A 179 10.89 -14.42 -7.36
N LEU A 180 9.65 -14.17 -6.94
CA LEU A 180 8.46 -14.27 -7.79
C LEU A 180 8.26 -13.06 -8.71
N VAL A 181 8.85 -11.91 -8.36
CA VAL A 181 8.63 -10.65 -9.05
C VAL A 181 9.60 -10.49 -10.21
N GLY A 182 9.09 -10.40 -11.43
CA GLY A 182 9.88 -10.20 -12.65
C GLY A 182 10.39 -8.75 -12.82
N VAL A 183 11.35 -8.55 -13.72
CA VAL A 183 11.88 -7.22 -14.07
C VAL A 183 10.75 -6.29 -14.53
N GLY A 184 10.73 -5.06 -14.00
CA GLY A 184 9.69 -4.06 -14.26
C GLY A 184 8.39 -4.27 -13.50
N SER A 185 8.30 -5.30 -12.64
CA SER A 185 7.17 -5.48 -11.72
C SER A 185 7.50 -4.97 -10.33
N TYR A 186 6.52 -5.01 -9.42
CA TYR A 186 6.57 -4.36 -8.11
C TYR A 186 6.27 -5.33 -6.96
N ILE A 187 6.88 -5.03 -5.82
CA ILE A 187 6.37 -5.37 -4.49
C ILE A 187 5.90 -4.06 -3.86
N VAL A 188 4.62 -3.95 -3.52
CA VAL A 188 4.04 -2.77 -2.88
C VAL A 188 4.00 -2.99 -1.38
N VAL A 189 4.80 -2.23 -0.65
CA VAL A 189 4.94 -2.31 0.82
C VAL A 189 4.02 -1.29 1.44
N MET A 190 2.88 -1.72 1.97
CA MET A 190 1.83 -0.84 2.47
C MET A 190 2.15 -0.26 3.86
N ASP A 191 1.37 0.69 4.32
CA ASP A 191 1.37 1.31 5.64
C ASP A 191 2.69 1.98 6.10
N GLY A 192 3.50 2.43 5.15
CA GLY A 192 4.72 3.21 5.45
C GLY A 192 4.46 4.50 6.24
N ILE A 193 3.21 5.00 6.26
CA ILE A 193 2.79 6.18 7.05
C ILE A 193 3.02 6.01 8.56
N MET A 194 3.14 4.77 9.05
CA MET A 194 3.35 4.50 10.48
C MET A 194 4.51 5.32 11.07
N GLY A 195 5.60 5.50 10.32
CA GLY A 195 6.72 6.33 10.75
C GLY A 195 6.41 7.83 10.85
N GLU A 196 5.38 8.31 10.17
CA GLU A 196 4.99 9.73 10.10
C GLU A 196 3.93 10.09 11.15
N VAL A 197 3.20 9.10 11.68
CA VAL A 197 2.12 9.31 12.65
C VAL A 197 2.52 9.00 14.10
N VAL A 198 3.80 8.79 14.37
CA VAL A 198 4.31 8.55 15.72
C VAL A 198 3.84 9.65 16.68
N GLY A 199 3.32 9.25 17.86
CA GLY A 199 2.71 10.15 18.83
C GLY A 199 1.23 10.42 18.59
N ALA A 200 0.63 9.89 17.52
CA ALA A 200 -0.81 9.85 17.33
C ALA A 200 -1.48 8.78 18.23
N PRO A 201 -2.80 8.82 18.40
CA PRO A 201 -3.52 7.72 19.03
C PRO A 201 -3.24 6.38 18.34
N ARG A 202 -3.14 5.30 19.11
CA ARG A 202 -2.90 3.93 18.63
C ARG A 202 -1.57 3.73 17.90
N THR A 203 -0.56 4.54 18.21
CA THR A 203 0.80 4.37 17.68
C THR A 203 1.76 3.91 18.79
N SER A 204 2.90 3.36 18.40
CA SER A 204 3.99 3.01 19.29
C SER A 204 5.23 3.87 18.97
N PRO A 205 6.03 4.28 19.98
CA PRO A 205 7.23 5.08 19.76
C PRO A 205 8.27 4.41 18.84
N ASP A 206 8.32 3.07 18.83
CA ASP A 206 9.23 2.30 17.98
C ASP A 206 8.88 2.38 16.49
N TRP A 207 7.65 2.79 16.12
CA TRP A 207 7.27 3.01 14.73
C TRP A 207 8.13 4.06 14.00
N ALA A 208 8.87 4.88 14.74
CA ALA A 208 9.87 5.77 14.14
C ALA A 208 10.92 5.02 13.30
N TRP A 209 11.21 3.76 13.64
CA TRP A 209 12.20 2.92 12.96
C TRP A 209 11.69 1.50 12.64
N ASN A 210 10.67 1.03 13.35
CA ASN A 210 10.06 -0.29 13.20
C ASN A 210 8.77 -0.15 12.40
N ASN A 211 8.89 -0.05 11.08
CA ASN A 211 7.76 0.17 10.17
C ASN A 211 8.06 -0.39 8.78
N PRO A 212 7.03 -0.57 7.92
CA PRO A 212 7.18 -1.14 6.58
C PRO A 212 8.13 -0.36 5.67
N ARG A 213 8.12 0.98 5.71
CA ARG A 213 9.02 1.81 4.90
C ARG A 213 10.50 1.55 5.24
N GLN A 214 10.82 1.36 6.53
CA GLN A 214 12.18 1.02 6.95
C GLN A 214 12.59 -0.39 6.53
N ALA A 215 11.66 -1.32 6.40
CA ALA A 215 11.90 -2.63 5.81
C ALA A 215 12.25 -2.50 4.32
N ALA A 216 11.46 -1.76 3.55
CA ALA A 216 11.70 -1.51 2.13
C ALA A 216 13.06 -0.87 1.88
N LEU A 217 13.43 0.17 2.64
CA LEU A 217 14.75 0.81 2.55
C LEU A 217 15.88 -0.18 2.83
N THR A 218 15.76 -0.96 3.91
CA THR A 218 16.77 -1.98 4.28
C THR A 218 16.89 -3.07 3.21
N PHE A 219 15.76 -3.47 2.61
CA PHE A 219 15.74 -4.48 1.55
C PHE A 219 16.48 -4.00 0.29
N VAL A 220 16.18 -2.81 -0.21
CA VAL A 220 16.82 -2.31 -1.44
C VAL A 220 18.30 -2.00 -1.25
N GLU A 221 18.71 -1.57 -0.05
CA GLU A 221 20.12 -1.38 0.29
C GLU A 221 20.93 -2.69 0.13
N LYS A 222 20.34 -3.83 0.52
CA LYS A 222 20.98 -5.16 0.44
C LYS A 222 20.79 -5.84 -0.90
N ASN A 223 19.81 -5.42 -1.70
CA ASN A 223 19.39 -6.07 -2.94
C ASN A 223 19.44 -5.10 -4.13
N PRO A 224 20.61 -4.89 -4.76
CA PRO A 224 20.78 -3.91 -5.86
C PRO A 224 20.03 -4.26 -7.14
N ALA A 225 19.35 -5.39 -7.18
CA ALA A 225 18.40 -5.73 -8.25
C ALA A 225 17.04 -5.01 -8.09
N PHE A 226 16.80 -4.38 -6.95
CA PHE A 226 15.58 -3.66 -6.63
C PHE A 226 15.86 -2.21 -6.26
N ALA A 227 14.88 -1.34 -6.49
CA ALA A 227 14.89 0.05 -6.04
C ALA A 227 13.49 0.48 -5.63
N ILE A 228 13.40 1.47 -4.74
CA ILE A 228 12.14 2.18 -4.48
C ILE A 228 11.97 3.20 -5.60
N VAL A 229 10.95 2.98 -6.44
CA VAL A 229 10.65 3.85 -7.59
C VAL A 229 9.15 4.13 -7.59
N GLU A 230 8.78 5.35 -7.25
CA GLU A 230 7.38 5.78 -7.34
C GLU A 230 6.89 5.71 -8.79
N PRO A 231 5.78 5.02 -9.09
CA PRO A 231 5.21 5.05 -10.42
C PRO A 231 4.86 6.48 -10.84
N PRO A 232 5.09 6.87 -12.09
CA PRO A 232 4.74 8.21 -12.55
C PRO A 232 3.23 8.48 -12.42
N PHE A 233 2.84 9.74 -12.35
CA PHE A 233 1.43 10.09 -12.52
C PHE A 233 1.01 9.76 -13.96
N ALA A 234 -0.01 8.90 -14.11
CA ALA A 234 -0.56 8.57 -15.43
C ALA A 234 -1.25 9.78 -16.08
N PHE A 235 -1.77 10.68 -15.24
CA PHE A 235 -2.41 11.93 -15.63
C PHE A 235 -2.13 12.99 -14.57
N ASN A 236 -1.63 14.16 -14.98
CA ASN A 236 -1.39 15.29 -14.08
C ASN A 236 -1.36 16.61 -14.89
N GLU A 237 -2.53 17.20 -15.12
CA GLU A 237 -2.64 18.55 -15.68
C GLU A 237 -2.43 19.66 -14.65
N GLY A 238 -2.35 19.28 -13.37
CA GLY A 238 -2.13 20.19 -12.26
C GLY A 238 -0.67 20.34 -11.88
N ALA A 239 -0.44 20.95 -10.71
CA ALA A 239 0.88 21.17 -10.13
C ALA A 239 1.20 20.19 -8.99
N VAL A 240 0.50 19.05 -8.91
CA VAL A 240 0.72 18.07 -7.84
C VAL A 240 2.07 17.39 -8.02
N ARG A 241 2.92 17.43 -6.98
CA ARG A 241 4.27 16.83 -7.00
C ARG A 241 4.37 15.61 -6.09
N SER A 242 3.62 15.62 -4.98
CA SER A 242 3.65 14.57 -3.97
C SER A 242 2.30 13.87 -3.93
N ARG A 243 2.33 12.57 -3.63
CA ARG A 243 1.11 11.77 -3.47
C ARG A 243 0.54 11.96 -2.08
N VAL A 244 -0.79 11.99 -2.00
CA VAL A 244 -1.52 11.78 -0.76
C VAL A 244 -1.60 10.27 -0.57
N THR A 245 -0.89 9.72 0.42
CA THR A 245 -0.72 8.27 0.53
C THR A 245 -0.47 7.83 1.97
N TYR A 246 -1.01 6.67 2.33
CA TYR A 246 -0.61 5.91 3.53
C TYR A 246 0.62 5.01 3.26
N TRP A 247 1.08 4.97 2.00
CA TRP A 247 2.17 4.09 1.57
C TRP A 247 3.40 4.86 1.05
N PRO A 248 3.98 5.80 1.82
CA PRO A 248 5.14 6.54 1.35
C PRO A 248 6.33 5.61 1.12
N GLY A 249 6.90 5.62 -0.10
CA GLY A 249 8.03 4.77 -0.48
C GLY A 249 7.68 3.29 -0.64
N ALA A 250 6.42 2.97 -1.00
CA ALA A 250 5.91 1.60 -1.05
C ALA A 250 6.39 0.79 -2.28
N PHE A 251 6.66 1.43 -3.39
CA PHE A 251 6.84 0.74 -4.67
C PHE A 251 8.27 0.25 -4.86
N VAL A 252 8.52 -0.99 -4.44
CA VAL A 252 9.80 -1.69 -4.62
C VAL A 252 9.79 -2.37 -5.98
N THR A 253 10.55 -1.85 -6.94
CA THR A 253 10.59 -2.28 -8.34
C THR A 253 11.79 -3.16 -8.58
N ARG A 254 11.63 -4.28 -9.32
CA ARG A 254 12.74 -5.08 -9.80
C ARG A 254 13.34 -4.48 -11.07
N LEU A 255 14.64 -4.16 -11.05
CA LEU A 255 15.35 -3.51 -12.14
C LEU A 255 16.08 -4.51 -13.06
N ARG A 256 16.47 -5.67 -12.54
CA ARG A 256 17.26 -6.68 -13.24
C ARG A 256 17.15 -8.06 -12.58
#